data_e743a6e580c2bfae8d914f7f8d7ec14e
#
_entry.id   e743a6e580c2bfae8d914f7f8d7ec14e
#
_cell.length_a   1.000
_cell.length_b   1.000
_cell.length_c   1.000
_cell.angle_alpha   90.00
_cell.angle_beta   90.00
_cell.angle_gamma   90.00
#
_symmetry.space_group_name_H-M   'P 1'
#
loop_
_entity.id
_entity.type
_entity.pdbx_description
1 polymer ?
#
loop_
_entity_poly.entity_id
_entity_poly.type
_entity_poly.pdbx_seq_one_letter_code
_entity_poly.pdbx_strand_id
1 'polypeptide(L)'
;MKKKIAVVFGTFAPLHQGHIDLIQRAKRQCDQVWVVVSGYEGDRGEQVSLTLQKRFRYIREAFRDDELTSVCKLDETNFPRYPMGWQEWLDQMFAEISYDEAQQELIFFVGEADYQQELSNRGFETVLQERKFGISAT
;
A
#
# COMPACT_ATOMS: atom_id res chain seq x y z
N MET A 1 -1.06 -23.70 -9.17
CA MET A 1 -0.22 -22.70 -8.47
C MET A 1 -1.03 -21.46 -8.16
N LYS A 2 -0.83 -20.90 -7.00
CA LYS A 2 -1.49 -19.65 -6.61
C LYS A 2 -0.84 -18.47 -7.32
N LYS A 3 -1.65 -17.48 -7.68
CA LYS A 3 -1.14 -16.21 -8.20
C LYS A 3 -0.54 -15.40 -7.05
N LYS A 4 0.62 -14.81 -7.30
CA LYS A 4 1.26 -13.93 -6.31
C LYS A 4 0.73 -12.52 -6.46
N ILE A 5 0.14 -12.01 -5.38
CA ILE A 5 -0.43 -10.68 -5.31
C ILE A 5 0.43 -9.84 -4.37
N ALA A 6 0.99 -8.77 -4.90
CA ALA A 6 1.75 -7.83 -4.10
C ALA A 6 0.82 -6.73 -3.58
N VAL A 7 1.07 -6.27 -2.36
CA VAL A 7 0.41 -5.09 -1.80
C VAL A 7 1.47 -4.06 -1.46
N VAL A 8 1.31 -2.87 -2.00
CA VAL A 8 2.10 -1.69 -1.66
C VAL A 8 1.14 -0.66 -1.12
N PHE A 9 1.34 -0.21 0.10
CA PHE A 9 0.41 0.71 0.75
C PHE A 9 1.13 1.95 1.28
N GLY A 10 0.39 3.01 1.46
CA GLY A 10 0.93 4.24 2.02
C GLY A 10 -0.03 5.40 1.90
N THR A 11 0.40 6.54 2.41
CA THR A 11 -0.35 7.79 2.34
C THR A 11 -0.25 8.41 0.94
N PHE A 12 0.90 8.30 0.30
CA PHE A 12 1.18 8.86 -1.02
C PHE A 12 0.82 10.36 -1.10
N ALA A 13 1.42 11.14 -0.25
CA ALA A 13 1.16 12.58 -0.20
C ALA A 13 2.46 13.37 -0.39
N PRO A 14 3.02 13.45 -1.61
CA PRO A 14 2.55 12.81 -2.85
C PRO A 14 3.23 11.45 -3.14
N LEU A 15 2.86 10.85 -4.27
CA LEU A 15 3.60 9.73 -4.85
C LEU A 15 4.99 10.23 -5.24
N HIS A 16 6.04 9.47 -4.90
CA HIS A 16 7.42 9.85 -5.22
C HIS A 16 8.21 8.67 -5.75
N GLN A 17 9.46 8.91 -6.15
CA GLN A 17 10.28 7.90 -6.81
C GLN A 17 10.49 6.65 -5.96
N GLY A 18 10.61 6.79 -4.65
CA GLY A 18 10.72 5.64 -3.75
C GLY A 18 9.52 4.70 -3.84
N HIS A 19 8.32 5.27 -3.93
CA HIS A 19 7.09 4.47 -4.12
C HIS A 19 7.10 3.78 -5.48
N ILE A 20 7.50 4.50 -6.52
CA ILE A 20 7.55 3.95 -7.89
C ILE A 20 8.52 2.77 -7.94
N ASP A 21 9.70 2.91 -7.34
CA ASP A 21 10.71 1.85 -7.33
C ASP A 21 10.20 0.60 -6.63
N LEU A 22 9.49 0.77 -5.52
CA LEU A 22 8.91 -0.34 -4.76
C LEU A 22 7.83 -1.04 -5.57
N ILE A 23 6.96 -0.29 -6.23
CA ILE A 23 5.91 -0.84 -7.09
C ILE A 23 6.53 -1.60 -8.27
N GLN A 24 7.57 -1.05 -8.89
CA GLN A 24 8.24 -1.72 -9.99
C GLN A 24 8.89 -3.03 -9.55
N ARG A 25 9.50 -3.06 -8.37
CA ARG A 25 10.04 -4.28 -7.81
C ARG A 25 8.95 -5.33 -7.59
N ALA A 26 7.82 -4.91 -7.03
CA ALA A 26 6.67 -5.78 -6.80
C ALA A 26 6.17 -6.38 -8.12
N LYS A 27 6.11 -5.57 -9.18
CA LYS A 27 5.69 -6.04 -10.50
C LYS A 27 6.63 -7.09 -11.08
N ARG A 28 7.92 -7.00 -10.79
CA ARG A 28 8.90 -7.97 -11.29
C ARG A 28 8.80 -9.31 -10.55
N GLN A 29 8.30 -9.31 -9.33
CA GLN A 29 8.29 -10.50 -8.47
C GLN A 29 6.92 -11.14 -8.31
N CYS A 30 5.86 -10.46 -8.70
CA CYS A 30 4.49 -10.93 -8.50
C CYS A 30 3.68 -10.83 -9.78
N ASP A 31 2.55 -11.52 -9.80
CA ASP A 31 1.66 -11.57 -10.96
C ASP A 31 0.78 -10.32 -11.05
N GLN A 32 0.49 -9.69 -9.92
CA GLN A 32 -0.36 -8.52 -9.84
C GLN A 32 0.05 -7.67 -8.64
N VAL A 33 -0.13 -6.36 -8.74
CA VAL A 33 0.17 -5.43 -7.65
C VAL A 33 -1.09 -4.63 -7.31
N TRP A 34 -1.40 -4.56 -6.02
CA TRP A 34 -2.40 -3.64 -5.49
C TRP A 34 -1.70 -2.49 -4.80
N VAL A 35 -2.01 -1.28 -5.23
CA VAL A 35 -1.56 -0.06 -4.55
C VAL A 35 -2.72 0.41 -3.68
N VAL A 36 -2.52 0.39 -2.37
CA VAL A 36 -3.56 0.75 -1.39
C VAL A 36 -3.25 2.13 -0.85
N VAL A 37 -4.07 3.10 -1.23
CA VAL A 37 -3.92 4.50 -0.78
C VAL A 37 -4.69 4.66 0.52
N SER A 38 -3.99 4.91 1.61
CA SER A 38 -4.57 5.02 2.94
C SER A 38 -4.62 6.47 3.40
N GLY A 39 -5.68 6.83 4.12
CA GLY A 39 -5.80 8.17 4.65
C GLY A 39 -6.97 8.29 5.61
N TYR A 40 -7.02 9.42 6.31
CA TYR A 40 -8.10 9.74 7.23
C TYR A 40 -8.33 11.24 7.25
N GLU A 41 -9.46 11.65 7.77
CA GLU A 41 -9.81 13.06 7.88
C GLU A 41 -8.80 13.78 8.77
N GLY A 42 -8.19 14.85 8.24
CA GLY A 42 -7.17 15.62 8.95
C GLY A 42 -5.77 15.03 8.84
N ASP A 43 -5.54 14.05 7.99
CA ASP A 43 -4.22 13.45 7.83
C ASP A 43 -3.23 14.40 7.11
N ARG A 44 -2.00 13.93 6.95
CA ARG A 44 -0.94 14.71 6.29
C ARG A 44 -1.34 15.15 4.88
N GLY A 45 -2.04 14.30 4.14
CA GLY A 45 -2.47 14.63 2.78
C GLY A 45 -3.45 15.78 2.77
N GLU A 46 -4.43 15.77 3.68
CA GLU A 46 -5.39 16.88 3.77
C GLU A 46 -4.73 18.20 4.18
N GLN A 47 -3.72 18.13 5.03
CA GLN A 47 -2.99 19.31 5.43
C GLN A 47 -2.29 20.03 4.28
N VAL A 48 -1.99 19.32 3.20
CA VAL A 48 -1.38 19.89 1.98
C VAL A 48 -2.37 19.89 0.82
N SER A 49 -3.67 19.86 1.12
CA SER A 49 -4.76 19.93 0.13
C SER A 49 -4.83 18.70 -0.80
N LEU A 50 -4.26 17.57 -0.38
CA LEU A 50 -4.36 16.30 -1.09
C LEU A 50 -5.22 15.34 -0.28
N THR A 51 -6.55 15.44 -0.45
CA THR A 51 -7.47 14.52 0.22
C THR A 51 -7.24 13.09 -0.22
N LEU A 52 -7.74 12.13 0.56
CA LEU A 52 -7.67 10.72 0.19
C LEU A 52 -8.25 10.48 -1.21
N GLN A 53 -9.40 11.09 -1.51
CA GLN A 53 -10.04 10.95 -2.81
C GLN A 53 -9.17 11.50 -3.95
N LYS A 54 -8.53 12.65 -3.75
CA LYS A 54 -7.62 13.23 -4.75
C LYS A 54 -6.39 12.36 -4.96
N ARG A 55 -5.77 11.89 -3.88
CA ARG A 55 -4.60 11.00 -3.95
C ARG A 55 -4.94 9.72 -4.70
N PHE A 56 -6.05 9.10 -4.34
CA PHE A 56 -6.53 7.90 -5.02
C PHE A 56 -6.71 8.14 -6.51
N ARG A 57 -7.36 9.23 -6.87
CA ARG A 57 -7.64 9.55 -8.28
C ARG A 57 -6.35 9.79 -9.07
N TYR A 58 -5.39 10.52 -8.50
CA TYR A 58 -4.12 10.80 -9.18
C TYR A 58 -3.31 9.52 -9.38
N ILE A 59 -3.27 8.66 -8.37
CA ILE A 59 -2.52 7.40 -8.48
C ILE A 59 -3.19 6.44 -9.44
N ARG A 60 -4.50 6.35 -9.41
CA ARG A 60 -5.25 5.53 -10.35
C ARG A 60 -5.00 5.99 -11.80
N GLU A 61 -4.96 7.30 -12.01
CA GLU A 61 -4.67 7.85 -13.33
C GLU A 61 -3.25 7.54 -13.78
N ALA A 62 -2.29 7.60 -12.86
CA ALA A 62 -0.88 7.30 -13.15
C ALA A 62 -0.68 5.84 -13.61
N PHE A 63 -1.50 4.93 -13.13
CA PHE A 63 -1.40 3.50 -13.48
C PHE A 63 -2.55 3.03 -14.38
N ARG A 64 -3.26 3.96 -15.01
CA ARG A 64 -4.45 3.64 -15.82
C ARG A 64 -4.19 2.60 -16.91
N ASP A 65 -3.04 2.67 -17.56
CA ASP A 65 -2.70 1.79 -18.66
C ASP A 65 -1.87 0.58 -18.24
N ASP A 66 -1.68 0.38 -16.95
CA ASP A 66 -0.90 -0.73 -16.42
C ASP A 66 -1.84 -1.86 -16.00
N GLU A 67 -1.89 -2.92 -16.79
CA GLU A 67 -2.78 -4.05 -16.55
C GLU A 67 -2.42 -4.85 -15.30
N LEU A 68 -1.18 -4.75 -14.82
CA LEU A 68 -0.71 -5.50 -13.67
C LEU A 68 -0.91 -4.76 -12.36
N THR A 69 -1.27 -3.48 -12.42
CA THR A 69 -1.39 -2.65 -11.23
C THR A 69 -2.82 -2.17 -11.06
N SER A 70 -3.40 -2.47 -9.89
CA SER A 70 -4.72 -1.99 -9.51
C SER A 70 -4.57 -1.05 -8.31
N VAL A 71 -5.46 -0.08 -8.19
CA VAL A 71 -5.40 0.93 -7.14
C VAL A 71 -6.70 0.92 -6.37
N CYS A 72 -6.62 0.92 -5.05
CA CYS A 72 -7.80 1.11 -4.20
C CYS A 72 -7.48 2.12 -3.10
N LYS A 73 -8.52 2.60 -2.44
CA LYS A 73 -8.35 3.52 -1.31
C LYS A 73 -8.92 2.89 -0.06
N LEU A 74 -8.36 3.29 1.08
CA LEU A 74 -8.77 2.79 2.37
C LEU A 74 -8.88 3.96 3.34
N ASP A 75 -10.11 4.22 3.81
CA ASP A 75 -10.38 5.33 4.72
C ASP A 75 -10.23 4.84 6.15
N GLU A 76 -9.23 5.39 6.86
CA GLU A 76 -8.89 5.01 8.22
C GLU A 76 -9.52 5.93 9.27
N THR A 77 -10.41 6.83 8.88
CA THR A 77 -10.95 7.85 9.79
C THR A 77 -11.48 7.25 11.09
N ASN A 78 -12.13 6.10 11.01
CA ASN A 78 -12.74 5.46 12.17
C ASN A 78 -11.85 4.38 12.82
N PHE A 79 -10.63 4.23 12.37
CA PHE A 79 -9.70 3.24 12.94
C PHE A 79 -8.81 3.91 14.01
N PRO A 80 -8.32 3.11 14.98
CA PRO A 80 -7.28 3.62 15.89
C PRO A 80 -6.07 4.10 15.09
N ARG A 81 -5.40 5.14 15.58
CA ARG A 81 -4.22 5.71 14.90
C ARG A 81 -3.00 4.81 15.09
N TYR A 82 -2.11 4.84 14.10
CA TYR A 82 -0.82 4.16 14.16
C TYR A 82 -0.09 4.52 15.48
N PRO A 83 0.54 3.56 16.15
CA PRO A 83 0.82 2.18 15.73
C PRO A 83 -0.32 1.17 15.99
N MET A 84 -1.48 1.63 16.39
CA MET A 84 -2.68 0.82 16.56
C MET A 84 -3.42 0.69 15.23
N GLY A 85 -4.53 -0.05 15.22
CA GLY A 85 -5.40 -0.09 14.05
C GLY A 85 -5.01 -1.06 12.94
N TRP A 86 -3.95 -1.86 13.13
CA TRP A 86 -3.50 -2.81 12.11
C TRP A 86 -4.56 -3.84 11.73
N GLN A 87 -5.29 -4.36 12.72
CA GLN A 87 -6.29 -5.39 12.42
C GLN A 87 -7.45 -4.83 11.60
N GLU A 88 -7.95 -3.65 11.97
CA GLU A 88 -9.02 -2.98 11.24
C GLU A 88 -8.57 -2.65 9.82
N TRP A 89 -7.33 -2.19 9.67
CA TRP A 89 -6.75 -1.87 8.35
C TRP A 89 -6.65 -3.12 7.49
N LEU A 90 -6.13 -4.21 8.04
CA LEU A 90 -5.98 -5.48 7.31
C LEU A 90 -7.33 -6.03 6.87
N ASP A 91 -8.32 -6.02 7.77
CA ASP A 91 -9.66 -6.52 7.44
C ASP A 91 -10.26 -5.73 6.29
N GLN A 92 -10.14 -4.40 6.32
CA GLN A 92 -10.68 -3.56 5.26
C GLN A 92 -9.90 -3.76 3.95
N MET A 93 -8.58 -3.87 4.03
CA MET A 93 -7.74 -4.09 2.86
C MET A 93 -8.10 -5.40 2.16
N PHE A 94 -8.27 -6.48 2.90
CA PHE A 94 -8.68 -7.76 2.32
C PHE A 94 -10.02 -7.65 1.60
N ALA A 95 -10.97 -6.90 2.17
CA ALA A 95 -12.26 -6.68 1.53
C ALA A 95 -12.12 -5.87 0.24
N GLU A 96 -11.29 -4.82 0.26
CA GLU A 96 -11.11 -3.94 -0.89
C GLU A 96 -10.46 -4.67 -2.09
N ILE A 97 -9.51 -5.54 -1.85
CA ILE A 97 -8.84 -6.26 -2.94
C ILE A 97 -9.53 -7.58 -3.28
N SER A 98 -10.60 -7.94 -2.57
CA SER A 98 -11.32 -9.20 -2.76
C SER A 98 -10.36 -10.41 -2.74
N TYR A 99 -9.51 -10.45 -1.72
CA TYR A 99 -8.48 -11.47 -1.61
C TYR A 99 -9.09 -12.87 -1.45
N ASP A 100 -8.59 -13.82 -2.25
CA ASP A 100 -9.00 -15.22 -2.19
C ASP A 100 -7.80 -16.10 -1.85
N GLU A 101 -7.70 -16.47 -0.58
CA GLU A 101 -6.59 -17.27 -0.07
C GLU A 101 -6.44 -18.62 -0.80
N ALA A 102 -7.53 -19.19 -1.31
CA ALA A 102 -7.48 -20.45 -2.02
C ALA A 102 -6.78 -20.34 -3.37
N GLN A 103 -6.84 -19.18 -4.00
CA GLN A 103 -6.33 -18.95 -5.35
C GLN A 103 -5.11 -18.04 -5.41
N GLN A 104 -4.83 -17.31 -4.33
CA GLN A 104 -3.83 -16.26 -4.31
C GLN A 104 -2.90 -16.38 -3.12
N GLU A 105 -1.70 -15.86 -3.30
CA GLU A 105 -0.67 -15.74 -2.27
C GLU A 105 -0.33 -14.26 -2.13
N LEU A 106 -0.33 -13.76 -0.90
CA LEU A 106 -0.16 -12.34 -0.61
C LEU A 106 1.25 -12.03 -0.13
N ILE A 107 1.84 -10.97 -0.69
CA ILE A 107 3.16 -10.51 -0.28
C ILE A 107 3.09 -8.99 -0.11
N PHE A 108 3.48 -8.49 1.07
CA PHE A 108 3.57 -7.05 1.31
C PHE A 108 4.96 -6.56 0.95
N PHE A 109 5.01 -5.52 0.11
CA PHE A 109 6.26 -4.84 -0.23
C PHE A 109 6.27 -3.52 0.54
N VAL A 110 7.20 -3.37 1.46
CA VAL A 110 7.22 -2.24 2.39
C VAL A 110 8.56 -1.51 2.36
N GLY A 111 8.52 -0.22 2.68
CA GLY A 111 9.70 0.64 2.72
C GLY A 111 10.23 0.90 4.11
N GLU A 112 9.59 0.36 5.15
CA GLU A 112 9.95 0.63 6.53
C GLU A 112 10.04 -0.67 7.34
N ALA A 113 11.10 -0.76 8.16
CA ALA A 113 11.35 -1.94 8.97
C ALA A 113 10.24 -2.20 10.00
N ASP A 114 9.65 -1.14 10.55
CA ASP A 114 8.55 -1.28 11.52
C ASP A 114 7.33 -1.94 10.90
N TYR A 115 7.01 -1.60 9.66
CA TYR A 115 5.90 -2.22 8.94
C TYR A 115 6.19 -3.69 8.67
N GLN A 116 7.42 -4.00 8.25
CA GLN A 116 7.81 -5.38 8.02
C GLN A 116 7.68 -6.21 9.30
N GLN A 117 8.15 -5.67 10.42
CA GLN A 117 8.12 -6.36 11.70
C GLN A 117 6.67 -6.68 12.10
N GLU A 118 5.78 -5.70 12.02
CA GLU A 118 4.38 -5.88 12.41
C GLU A 118 3.69 -6.93 11.52
N LEU A 119 3.86 -6.83 10.21
CA LEU A 119 3.21 -7.74 9.27
C LEU A 119 3.79 -9.15 9.38
N SER A 120 5.10 -9.27 9.56
CA SER A 120 5.74 -10.58 9.74
C SER A 120 5.27 -11.24 11.04
N ASN A 121 5.11 -10.47 12.11
CA ASN A 121 4.60 -10.98 13.39
C ASN A 121 3.17 -11.49 13.27
N ARG A 122 2.41 -11.00 12.31
CA ARG A 122 1.05 -11.45 12.03
C ARG A 122 0.98 -12.61 11.05
N GLY A 123 2.13 -13.10 10.59
CA GLY A 123 2.22 -14.27 9.72
C GLY A 123 2.20 -13.97 8.23
N PHE A 124 2.35 -12.72 7.84
CA PHE A 124 2.37 -12.34 6.42
C PHE A 124 3.77 -12.38 5.84
N GLU A 125 3.86 -12.75 4.57
CA GLU A 125 5.11 -12.65 3.82
C GLU A 125 5.38 -11.20 3.46
N THR A 126 6.62 -10.75 3.66
CA THR A 126 7.00 -9.36 3.43
C THR A 126 8.31 -9.28 2.66
N VAL A 127 8.46 -8.21 1.89
CA VAL A 127 9.72 -7.83 1.25
C VAL A 127 10.00 -6.39 1.66
N LEU A 128 11.14 -6.17 2.30
CA LEU A 128 11.58 -4.84 2.72
C LEU A 128 12.52 -4.26 1.69
N GLN A 129 12.23 -3.04 1.24
CA GLN A 129 13.15 -2.26 0.44
C GLN A 129 13.34 -0.92 1.13
N GLU A 130 14.39 -0.82 1.91
CA GLU A 130 14.69 0.40 2.63
C GLU A 130 14.96 1.55 1.66
N ARG A 131 14.58 2.75 2.06
CA ARG A 131 14.83 3.94 1.26
C ARG A 131 16.33 4.20 1.19
N LYS A 132 16.80 4.54 0.00
CA LYS A 132 18.18 4.95 -0.17
C LYS A 132 18.39 6.29 0.52
N PHE A 133 19.60 6.50 0.99
CA PHE A 133 19.97 7.75 1.64
C PHE A 133 19.61 8.95 0.77
N GLY A 134 18.98 9.95 1.36
CA GLY A 134 18.60 11.17 0.67
C GLY A 134 17.27 11.10 -0.08
N ILE A 135 16.64 9.94 -0.15
CA ILE A 135 15.33 9.80 -0.79
C ILE A 135 14.28 9.70 0.30
N SER A 136 13.48 10.74 0.44
CA SER A 136 12.46 10.82 1.47
C SER A 136 11.29 11.66 0.99
N ALA A 137 10.08 11.36 1.48
CA ALA A 137 8.88 12.13 1.20
C ALA A 137 8.77 13.39 2.08
N THR A 138 9.64 13.53 3.04
CA THR A 138 9.65 14.70 3.93
C THR A 138 10.58 15.77 3.42
#